data_0ca9fb0abdb1c6ac55862535efb7982d
#
_entry.id   0ca9fb0abdb1c6ac55862535efb7982d
#
_cell.length_a   1.000
_cell.length_b   1.000
_cell.length_c   1.000
_cell.angle_alpha   90.00
_cell.angle_beta   90.00
_cell.angle_gamma   90.00
#
_symmetry.space_group_name_H-M   'P 1'
#
loop_
_entity.id
_entity.type
_entity.pdbx_description
1 polymer ?
#
loop_
_entity_poly.entity_id
_entity_poly.type
_entity_poly.pdbx_seq_one_letter_code
_entity_poly.pdbx_strand_id
1 'polypeptide(L)'
;MKVWAYIHPNLNILCCALLPEAVPEGVEAVELEVETPDDVILDNGQIRVKTETEKLEEGKQRKLAELKNYVASMLEPTDYIIIKIAEAQVRGDEAEVERLRQRYASQLQQREVIRQWNEQMKQAIKNAETLEELRSIEIRYG
;
A
#
# COMPACT_ATOMS: atom_id res chain seq x y z
N MET A 1 16.54 -6.05 -16.73
CA MET A 1 17.69 -5.12 -16.81
C MET A 1 18.84 -5.65 -15.96
N LYS A 2 20.07 -5.41 -16.36
CA LYS A 2 21.23 -5.79 -15.55
C LYS A 2 21.56 -4.69 -14.56
N VAL A 3 21.89 -5.10 -13.33
CA VAL A 3 22.41 -4.21 -12.29
C VAL A 3 23.65 -4.82 -11.65
N TRP A 4 24.49 -3.97 -11.09
CA TRP A 4 25.69 -4.36 -10.34
C TRP A 4 25.48 -3.96 -8.89
N ALA A 5 25.18 -4.95 -8.05
CA ALA A 5 24.86 -4.74 -6.64
C ALA A 5 26.12 -4.88 -5.79
N TYR A 6 26.32 -3.97 -4.85
CA TYR A 6 27.47 -3.93 -3.98
C TYR A 6 27.13 -3.29 -2.64
N ILE A 7 28.00 -3.52 -1.65
CA ILE A 7 27.90 -2.83 -0.35
C ILE A 7 28.82 -1.61 -0.40
N HIS A 8 28.27 -0.43 -0.14
CA HIS A 8 29.04 0.81 -0.15
C HIS A 8 30.10 0.77 0.95
N PRO A 9 31.40 1.00 0.63
CA PRO A 9 32.47 0.77 1.58
C PRO A 9 32.47 1.68 2.79
N ASN A 10 31.93 2.89 2.66
CA ASN A 10 31.91 3.88 3.74
C ASN A 10 30.58 3.93 4.48
N LEU A 11 29.46 3.69 3.78
CA LEU A 11 28.11 3.82 4.33
C LEU A 11 27.54 2.46 4.79
N ASN A 12 28.16 1.36 4.38
CA ASN A 12 27.74 0.00 4.68
C ASN A 12 26.27 -0.28 4.31
N ILE A 13 25.83 0.26 3.18
CA ILE A 13 24.48 0.09 2.63
C ILE A 13 24.55 -0.62 1.29
N LEU A 14 23.47 -1.33 0.95
CA LEU A 14 23.32 -1.96 -0.36
C LEU A 14 23.08 -0.89 -1.43
N CYS A 15 23.87 -0.95 -2.49
CA CYS A 15 23.75 -0.06 -3.65
C CYS A 15 23.62 -0.87 -4.93
N CYS A 16 22.95 -0.30 -5.93
CA CYS A 16 22.85 -0.88 -7.26
C CYS A 16 23.30 0.14 -8.30
N ALA A 17 24.33 -0.24 -9.06
CA ALA A 17 24.76 0.53 -10.22
C ALA A 17 24.06 0.02 -11.47
N LEU A 18 23.68 0.91 -12.35
CA LEU A 18 23.09 0.57 -13.67
C LEU A 18 24.15 0.31 -14.73
N LEU A 19 25.36 0.72 -14.46
CA LEU A 19 26.52 0.50 -15.32
C LEU A 19 27.68 -0.02 -14.48
N PRO A 20 28.50 -0.95 -15.01
CA PRO A 20 29.61 -1.49 -14.23
C PRO A 20 30.65 -0.44 -13.83
N GLU A 21 30.83 0.61 -14.63
CA GLU A 21 31.75 1.71 -14.38
C GLU A 21 31.33 2.58 -13.17
N ALA A 22 30.05 2.52 -12.78
CA ALA A 22 29.55 3.26 -11.64
C ALA A 22 29.85 2.58 -10.29
N VAL A 23 30.32 1.34 -10.31
CA VAL A 23 30.77 0.63 -9.10
C VAL A 23 32.11 1.25 -8.65
N PRO A 24 32.25 1.63 -7.35
CA PRO A 24 33.52 2.19 -6.86
C PRO A 24 34.69 1.25 -7.10
N GLU A 25 35.87 1.83 -7.40
CA GLU A 25 37.09 1.07 -7.62
C GLU A 25 37.47 0.24 -6.38
N GLY A 26 37.83 -1.03 -6.60
CA GLY A 26 38.21 -1.93 -5.53
C GLY A 26 37.06 -2.59 -4.79
N VAL A 27 35.81 -2.31 -5.20
CA VAL A 27 34.61 -2.89 -4.60
C VAL A 27 34.10 -4.04 -5.43
N GLU A 28 33.86 -5.19 -4.80
CA GLU A 28 33.24 -6.34 -5.46
C GLU A 28 31.75 -6.06 -5.67
N ALA A 29 31.28 -6.30 -6.89
CA ALA A 29 29.88 -6.19 -7.25
C ALA A 29 29.37 -7.51 -7.81
N VAL A 30 28.09 -7.79 -7.55
CA VAL A 30 27.37 -8.94 -8.10
C VAL A 30 26.51 -8.46 -9.26
N GLU A 31 26.71 -9.05 -10.45
CA GLU A 31 25.85 -8.78 -11.61
C GLU A 31 24.57 -9.58 -11.49
N LEU A 32 23.43 -8.89 -11.54
CA LEU A 32 22.11 -9.50 -11.41
C LEU A 32 21.18 -9.02 -12.51
N GLU A 33 20.28 -9.89 -12.95
CA GLU A 33 19.19 -9.55 -13.86
C GLU A 33 17.92 -9.31 -13.03
N VAL A 34 17.33 -8.12 -13.14
CA VAL A 34 16.15 -7.71 -12.36
C VAL A 34 15.17 -6.91 -13.23
N GLU A 35 13.92 -6.84 -12.79
CA GLU A 35 12.94 -5.91 -13.39
C GLU A 35 13.23 -4.47 -12.96
N THR A 36 13.52 -4.29 -11.67
CA THR A 36 13.89 -2.99 -11.10
C THR A 36 15.04 -3.17 -10.11
N PRO A 37 15.86 -2.13 -9.87
CA PRO A 37 16.91 -2.18 -8.85
C PRO A 37 16.40 -2.49 -7.44
N ASP A 38 15.14 -2.13 -7.15
CA ASP A 38 14.51 -2.38 -5.85
C ASP A 38 14.29 -3.86 -5.55
N ASP A 39 14.39 -4.73 -6.57
CA ASP A 39 14.27 -6.18 -6.40
C ASP A 39 15.52 -6.83 -5.81
N VAL A 40 16.60 -6.07 -5.67
CA VAL A 40 17.83 -6.56 -5.05
C VAL A 40 17.78 -6.33 -3.54
N ILE A 41 18.07 -7.39 -2.78
CA ILE A 41 18.09 -7.33 -1.31
C ILE A 41 19.36 -7.92 -0.74
N LEU A 42 19.66 -7.53 0.49
CA LEU A 42 20.70 -8.11 1.31
C LEU A 42 20.05 -9.05 2.33
N ASP A 43 20.35 -10.34 2.24
CA ASP A 43 19.79 -11.38 3.10
C ASP A 43 20.93 -12.14 3.77
N ASN A 44 21.05 -12.02 5.09
CA ASN A 44 22.13 -12.63 5.89
C ASN A 44 23.53 -12.35 5.32
N GLY A 45 23.77 -11.12 4.89
CA GLY A 45 25.04 -10.70 4.32
C GLY A 45 25.24 -11.08 2.85
N GLN A 46 24.26 -11.71 2.23
CA GLN A 46 24.31 -12.09 0.80
C GLN A 46 23.39 -11.21 -0.04
N ILE A 47 23.91 -10.78 -1.17
CA ILE A 47 23.15 -10.00 -2.16
C ILE A 47 22.40 -10.99 -3.05
N ARG A 48 21.09 -10.83 -3.16
CA ARG A 48 20.25 -11.65 -4.03
C ARG A 48 19.05 -10.87 -4.58
N VAL A 49 18.39 -11.47 -5.55
CA VAL A 49 17.12 -10.95 -6.08
C VAL A 49 15.96 -11.48 -5.23
N LYS A 50 14.95 -10.64 -5.00
CA LYS A 50 13.70 -11.06 -4.36
C LYS A 50 13.04 -12.20 -5.12
N THR A 51 12.46 -13.14 -4.39
CA THR A 51 11.62 -14.18 -4.97
C THR A 51 10.29 -13.61 -5.44
N GLU A 52 9.59 -14.33 -6.32
CA GLU A 52 8.23 -13.93 -6.75
C GLU A 52 7.27 -13.81 -5.57
N THR A 53 7.39 -14.70 -4.57
CA THR A 53 6.58 -14.64 -3.33
C THR A 53 6.85 -13.36 -2.55
N GLU A 54 8.10 -12.97 -2.40
CA GLU A 54 8.48 -11.73 -1.71
C GLU A 54 7.95 -10.49 -2.46
N LYS A 55 8.08 -10.46 -3.77
CA LYS A 55 7.54 -9.38 -4.61
C LYS A 55 6.02 -9.27 -4.51
N LEU A 56 5.33 -10.41 -4.51
CA LEU A 56 3.89 -10.48 -4.38
C LEU A 56 3.45 -9.92 -3.03
N GLU A 57 4.08 -10.35 -1.95
CA GLU A 57 3.75 -9.90 -0.58
C GLU A 57 3.98 -8.40 -0.41
N GLU A 58 5.09 -7.87 -0.87
CA GLU A 58 5.36 -6.43 -0.87
C GLU A 58 4.35 -5.65 -1.71
N GLY A 59 4.02 -6.17 -2.88
CA GLY A 59 3.02 -5.58 -3.78
C GLY A 59 1.65 -5.51 -3.11
N LYS A 60 1.24 -6.56 -2.40
CA LYS A 60 -0.01 -6.59 -1.62
C LYS A 60 -0.02 -5.52 -0.54
N GLN A 61 1.05 -5.40 0.24
CA GLN A 61 1.15 -4.39 1.30
C GLN A 61 1.06 -2.98 0.72
N ARG A 62 1.73 -2.73 -0.39
CA ARG A 62 1.69 -1.44 -1.08
C ARG A 62 0.29 -1.11 -1.59
N LYS A 63 -0.39 -2.08 -2.19
CA LYS A 63 -1.76 -1.91 -2.67
C LYS A 63 -2.76 -1.70 -1.53
N LEU A 64 -2.61 -2.42 -0.43
CA LEU A 64 -3.45 -2.22 0.75
C LEU A 64 -3.28 -0.82 1.34
N ALA A 65 -2.06 -0.29 1.37
CA ALA A 65 -1.79 1.07 1.82
C ALA A 65 -2.42 2.11 0.87
N GLU A 66 -2.31 1.90 -0.43
CA GLU A 66 -2.95 2.74 -1.44
C GLU A 66 -4.48 2.74 -1.29
N LEU A 67 -5.07 1.56 -1.10
CA LEU A 67 -6.51 1.42 -0.87
C LEU A 67 -6.95 2.16 0.39
N LYS A 68 -6.20 2.01 1.49
CA LYS A 68 -6.49 2.70 2.75
C LYS A 68 -6.53 4.22 2.56
N ASN A 69 -5.55 4.78 1.87
CA ASN A 69 -5.48 6.22 1.61
C ASN A 69 -6.61 6.68 0.69
N TYR A 70 -6.93 5.89 -0.33
CA TYR A 70 -8.03 6.19 -1.24
C TYR A 70 -9.38 6.22 -0.53
N VAL A 71 -9.67 5.19 0.28
CA VAL A 71 -10.91 5.11 1.07
C VAL A 71 -11.01 6.27 2.07
N ALA A 72 -9.91 6.59 2.76
CA ALA A 72 -9.87 7.71 3.68
C ALA A 72 -10.24 9.02 2.98
N SER A 73 -9.72 9.25 1.78
CA SER A 73 -10.04 10.45 1.00
C SER A 73 -11.51 10.52 0.57
N MET A 74 -12.14 9.37 0.31
CA MET A 74 -13.57 9.31 -0.04
C MET A 74 -14.47 9.53 1.16
N LEU A 75 -14.07 9.11 2.35
CA LEU A 75 -14.86 9.24 3.58
C LEU A 75 -14.72 10.61 4.24
N GLU A 76 -13.58 11.26 4.06
CA GLU A 76 -13.24 12.54 4.71
C GLU A 76 -14.32 13.63 4.55
N PRO A 77 -14.89 13.86 3.36
CA PRO A 77 -15.92 14.91 3.19
C PRO A 77 -17.16 14.75 4.06
N THR A 78 -17.42 13.53 4.56
CA THR A 78 -18.59 13.22 5.39
C THR A 78 -18.24 12.83 6.82
N ASP A 79 -16.98 12.90 7.22
CA ASP A 79 -16.54 12.57 8.58
C ASP A 79 -17.18 13.45 9.64
N TYR A 80 -17.49 14.71 9.31
CA TYR A 80 -18.16 15.63 10.22
C TYR A 80 -19.53 15.10 10.69
N ILE A 81 -20.23 14.31 9.87
CA ILE A 81 -21.52 13.70 10.23
C ILE A 81 -21.31 12.71 11.38
N ILE A 82 -20.31 11.87 11.29
CA ILE A 82 -19.97 10.88 12.32
C ILE A 82 -19.58 11.57 13.62
N ILE A 83 -18.80 12.65 13.53
CA ILE A 83 -18.38 13.43 14.70
C ILE A 83 -19.59 14.04 15.40
N LYS A 84 -20.52 14.64 14.65
CA LYS A 84 -21.77 15.22 15.22
C LYS A 84 -22.61 14.17 15.93
N ILE A 85 -22.80 13.01 15.31
CA ILE A 85 -23.56 11.91 15.91
C ILE A 85 -22.86 11.42 17.18
N ALA A 86 -21.55 11.23 17.15
CA ALA A 86 -20.77 10.79 18.31
C ALA A 86 -20.88 11.78 19.47
N GLU A 87 -20.78 13.08 19.21
CA GLU A 87 -20.96 14.12 20.23
C GLU A 87 -22.34 14.08 20.85
N ALA A 88 -23.39 13.92 20.05
CA ALA A 88 -24.77 13.80 20.56
C ALA A 88 -24.95 12.53 21.40
N GLN A 89 -24.33 11.41 21.01
CA GLN A 89 -24.33 10.16 21.79
C GLN A 89 -23.64 10.33 23.13
N VAL A 90 -22.50 11.00 23.17
CA VAL A 90 -21.75 11.27 24.41
C VAL A 90 -22.58 12.14 25.38
N ARG A 91 -23.35 13.11 24.87
CA ARG A 91 -24.24 13.92 25.68
C ARG A 91 -25.52 13.18 26.14
N GLY A 92 -25.78 11.99 25.60
CA GLY A 92 -26.99 11.24 25.84
C GLY A 92 -28.24 11.86 25.16
N ASP A 93 -28.06 12.67 24.13
CA ASP A 93 -29.12 13.31 23.39
C ASP A 93 -29.62 12.43 22.24
N GLU A 94 -30.48 11.48 22.59
CA GLU A 94 -31.02 10.50 21.64
C GLU A 94 -31.87 11.12 20.53
N ALA A 95 -32.60 12.19 20.86
CA ALA A 95 -33.44 12.94 19.89
C ALA A 95 -32.56 13.58 18.81
N GLU A 96 -31.44 14.18 19.21
CA GLU A 96 -30.47 14.76 18.28
C GLU A 96 -29.78 13.69 17.42
N VAL A 97 -29.40 12.55 18.00
CA VAL A 97 -28.84 11.42 17.26
C VAL A 97 -29.79 10.98 16.14
N GLU A 98 -31.07 10.79 16.46
CA GLU A 98 -32.09 10.38 15.49
C GLU A 98 -32.29 11.43 14.40
N ARG A 99 -32.35 12.69 14.80
CA ARG A 99 -32.48 13.81 13.86
C ARG A 99 -31.31 13.84 12.85
N LEU A 100 -30.09 13.67 13.33
CA LEU A 100 -28.89 13.64 12.49
C LEU A 100 -28.89 12.44 11.55
N ARG A 101 -29.27 11.26 12.06
CA ARG A 101 -29.37 10.04 11.23
C ARG A 101 -30.38 10.21 10.10
N GLN A 102 -31.51 10.82 10.35
CA GLN A 102 -32.53 11.09 9.32
C GLN A 102 -32.03 12.13 8.31
N ARG A 103 -31.48 13.24 8.82
CA ARG A 103 -30.97 14.31 7.96
C ARG A 103 -29.89 13.85 6.98
N TYR A 104 -28.98 13.00 7.45
CA TYR A 104 -27.83 12.54 6.69
C TYR A 104 -27.95 11.08 6.24
N ALA A 105 -29.15 10.54 6.15
CA ALA A 105 -29.36 9.13 5.81
C ALA A 105 -28.69 8.72 4.50
N SER A 106 -28.77 9.57 3.47
CA SER A 106 -28.14 9.30 2.16
C SER A 106 -26.63 9.22 2.25
N GLN A 107 -25.99 10.16 2.94
CA GLN A 107 -24.55 10.19 3.14
C GLN A 107 -24.06 9.01 3.98
N LEU A 108 -24.80 8.66 5.03
CA LEU A 108 -24.49 7.48 5.86
C LEU A 108 -24.58 6.20 5.06
N GLN A 109 -25.58 6.07 4.21
CA GLN A 109 -25.71 4.91 3.30
C GLN A 109 -24.55 4.84 2.31
N GLN A 110 -24.16 5.96 1.74
CA GLN A 110 -23.01 6.02 0.82
C GLN A 110 -21.71 5.61 1.51
N ARG A 111 -21.51 6.04 2.76
CA ARG A 111 -20.34 5.61 3.57
C ARG A 111 -20.31 4.09 3.74
N GLU A 112 -21.44 3.48 4.01
CA GLU A 112 -21.55 2.02 4.16
C GLU A 112 -21.22 1.30 2.86
N VAL A 113 -21.70 1.79 1.72
CA VAL A 113 -21.38 1.23 0.40
C VAL A 113 -19.87 1.31 0.13
N ILE A 114 -19.24 2.44 0.46
CA ILE A 114 -17.78 2.60 0.32
C ILE A 114 -17.03 1.58 1.20
N ARG A 115 -17.48 1.37 2.44
CA ARG A 115 -16.87 0.40 3.35
C ARG A 115 -16.99 -1.03 2.83
N GLN A 116 -18.15 -1.40 2.28
CA GLN A 116 -18.35 -2.72 1.67
C GLN A 116 -17.45 -2.90 0.46
N TRP A 117 -17.35 -1.91 -0.39
CA TRP A 117 -16.41 -1.94 -1.52
C TRP A 117 -14.96 -2.09 -1.04
N ASN A 118 -14.57 -1.38 0.00
CA ASN A 118 -13.24 -1.49 0.61
C ASN A 118 -12.94 -2.92 1.05
N GLU A 119 -13.88 -3.60 1.72
CA GLU A 119 -13.70 -4.99 2.14
C GLU A 119 -13.56 -5.93 0.95
N GLN A 120 -14.34 -5.74 -0.12
CA GLN A 120 -14.22 -6.51 -1.36
C GLN A 120 -12.84 -6.32 -2.01
N MET A 121 -12.35 -5.09 -2.06
CA MET A 121 -11.02 -4.77 -2.62
C MET A 121 -9.90 -5.38 -1.77
N LYS A 122 -10.01 -5.33 -0.45
CA LYS A 122 -9.05 -5.99 0.45
C LYS A 122 -8.96 -7.48 0.17
N GLN A 123 -10.11 -8.15 0.04
CA GLN A 123 -10.14 -9.58 -0.25
C GLN A 123 -9.53 -9.90 -1.61
N ALA A 124 -9.83 -9.12 -2.63
CA ALA A 124 -9.25 -9.30 -3.96
C ALA A 124 -7.71 -9.19 -3.91
N ILE A 125 -7.19 -8.19 -3.20
CA ILE A 125 -5.75 -7.99 -3.04
C ILE A 125 -5.12 -9.17 -2.28
N LYS A 126 -5.71 -9.59 -1.16
CA LYS A 126 -5.20 -10.71 -0.35
C LYS A 126 -5.23 -12.03 -1.10
N ASN A 127 -6.21 -12.22 -1.97
CA ASN A 127 -6.41 -13.48 -2.70
C ASN A 127 -5.62 -13.55 -4.01
N ALA A 128 -4.97 -12.47 -4.46
CA ALA A 128 -4.12 -12.50 -5.63
C ALA A 128 -2.97 -13.51 -5.44
N GLU A 129 -2.78 -14.39 -6.40
CA GLU A 129 -1.77 -15.46 -6.34
C GLU A 129 -0.51 -15.11 -7.14
N THR A 130 -0.62 -14.14 -8.06
CA THR A 130 0.50 -13.70 -8.91
C THR A 130 0.61 -12.18 -8.93
N LEU A 131 1.79 -11.68 -9.28
CA LEU A 131 2.01 -10.25 -9.51
C LEU A 131 1.13 -9.71 -10.62
N GLU A 132 0.90 -10.49 -11.67
CA GLU A 132 0.03 -10.11 -12.78
C GLU A 132 -1.40 -9.90 -12.31
N GLU A 133 -1.95 -10.84 -11.54
CA GLU A 133 -3.27 -10.69 -10.93
C GLU A 133 -3.35 -9.46 -10.04
N LEU A 134 -2.34 -9.24 -9.20
CA LEU A 134 -2.28 -8.09 -8.31
C LEU A 134 -2.25 -6.77 -9.08
N ARG A 135 -1.45 -6.69 -10.14
CA ARG A 135 -1.34 -5.50 -11.00
C ARG A 135 -2.63 -5.20 -11.76
N SER A 136 -3.44 -6.23 -12.03
CA SER A 136 -4.74 -6.06 -12.70
C SER A 136 -5.81 -5.45 -11.81
N ILE A 137 -5.62 -5.48 -10.48
CA ILE A 137 -6.54 -4.88 -9.53
C ILE A 137 -6.37 -3.36 -9.55
N GLU A 138 -7.38 -2.66 -10.07
CA GLU A 138 -7.40 -1.20 -10.13
C GLU A 138 -8.12 -0.63 -8.90
N ILE A 139 -7.47 0.26 -8.16
CA ILE A 139 -8.08 0.93 -7.01
C ILE A 139 -8.85 2.15 -7.51
N ARG A 140 -10.09 1.90 -7.87
CA ARG A 140 -11.00 2.89 -8.40
C ARG A 140 -12.43 2.56 -7.99
N TYR A 141 -13.11 3.52 -7.38
CA TYR A 141 -14.53 3.41 -7.01
C TYR A 141 -15.40 4.03 -8.09
N GLY A 142 -16.46 3.35 -8.44
CA GLY A 142 -17.43 3.83 -9.43
C GLY A 142 -17.44 3.02 -10.70
#